data_f9eb8ef90e154055748d1acd89c687b3
#
_entry.id   f9eb8ef90e154055748d1acd89c687b3
#
_cell.length_a   1.000
_cell.length_b   1.000
_cell.length_c   1.000
_cell.angle_alpha   90.00
_cell.angle_beta   90.00
_cell.angle_gamma   90.00
#
_symmetry.space_group_name_H-M   'P 1'
#
loop_
_entity.id
_entity.type
_entity.pdbx_description
1 polymer ?
#
loop_
_entity_poly.entity_id
_entity_poly.type
_entity_poly.pdbx_seq_one_letter_code
_entity_poly.pdbx_strand_id
1 'polypeptide(L)'
;MEYLIRDDILVKYTEEREKKQVVIPDEIREIGEKAFSGCISLTKVTIPYGVTKIGERAFYDCRSLTQIEIPESVTEIGDGAFTSCSSLESITIPSSITEISDLFFYGCQSLKSITIPESVIRIGYKAFWNCRLLGGIELPESVQKIEDNAFELCDSLTSVVIPESVTQIGEFAFSRCSSLVSVTIPESVTEIGENAFSGTAWLEQQIEPFVIVGNHILIAYNGKDARVTVPAGIAKIGGNAFSGSRFLKEVKIPDSVTEIGNHAFYGCNALTHVAIPESVTKIGNGAFSNCSSLISATIPGSVTKIGERAFFSCRSLANVTIHNGVTKIGEYAFSECQSLINVTIPETVTEIGVKAFSFCGSLTSVVIPESVTKIGELAFCKCDSLKSVTIHNGMAVIADNAFYFCKSLENYTIFDYTIYEKQRDWTIEKLSEAIAKMISTKDYSVTMEQSTKYNIVVRVFLKTAQPEAEAYIKKNITRILPYFIDQNDFRMVKALFESGKFISEKNIRKFLNYAKDGDAHIHAYINAYLNKYD
;
A
#
# COMPACT_ATOMS: atom_id res chain seq x y z
N MET A 1 -8.52 0.29 -51.40
CA MET A 1 -9.80 0.38 -50.67
C MET A 1 -9.60 1.31 -49.50
N GLU A 2 -10.39 2.34 -49.40
CA GLU A 2 -10.32 3.38 -48.39
C GLU A 2 -10.81 2.86 -47.01
N TYR A 3 -11.81 1.98 -47.04
CA TYR A 3 -12.43 1.39 -45.85
C TYR A 3 -12.23 -0.13 -45.79
N LEU A 4 -11.78 -0.63 -44.64
CA LEU A 4 -11.86 -2.05 -44.31
C LEU A 4 -13.11 -2.24 -43.44
N ILE A 5 -14.15 -2.85 -44.03
CA ILE A 5 -15.42 -3.12 -43.37
C ILE A 5 -15.56 -4.64 -43.19
N ARG A 6 -16.05 -5.06 -42.06
CA ARG A 6 -16.45 -6.44 -41.76
C ARG A 6 -17.85 -6.40 -41.16
N ASP A 7 -18.78 -7.04 -41.83
CA ASP A 7 -20.20 -6.93 -41.52
C ASP A 7 -20.65 -5.45 -41.59
N ASP A 8 -21.10 -4.86 -40.51
CA ASP A 8 -21.47 -3.45 -40.35
C ASP A 8 -20.47 -2.63 -39.50
N ILE A 9 -19.25 -3.19 -39.26
CA ILE A 9 -18.19 -2.57 -38.47
C ILE A 9 -17.13 -1.98 -39.40
N LEU A 10 -16.85 -0.69 -39.26
CA LEU A 10 -15.69 -0.07 -39.84
C LEU A 10 -14.43 -0.42 -39.03
N VAL A 11 -13.68 -1.41 -39.51
CA VAL A 11 -12.49 -1.91 -38.81
C VAL A 11 -11.29 -0.97 -38.97
N LYS A 12 -11.12 -0.39 -40.18
CA LYS A 12 -10.01 0.52 -40.46
C LYS A 12 -10.31 1.43 -41.66
N TYR A 13 -9.95 2.68 -41.49
CA TYR A 13 -9.82 3.66 -42.58
C TYR A 13 -8.35 3.79 -42.97
N THR A 14 -8.06 3.76 -44.27
CA THR A 14 -6.71 4.00 -44.80
C THR A 14 -6.64 5.42 -45.30
N GLU A 15 -5.89 6.27 -44.62
CA GLU A 15 -5.79 7.69 -44.89
C GLU A 15 -5.17 7.97 -46.28
N GLU A 16 -5.87 8.75 -47.08
CA GLU A 16 -5.34 9.38 -48.30
C GLU A 16 -4.98 10.83 -47.96
N ARG A 17 -3.70 11.19 -48.00
CA ARG A 17 -3.19 12.49 -47.47
C ARG A 17 -3.84 13.71 -48.12
N GLU A 18 -4.36 13.59 -49.33
CA GLU A 18 -5.07 14.67 -50.04
C GLU A 18 -6.54 14.79 -49.61
N LYS A 19 -7.11 13.73 -49.03
CA LYS A 19 -8.51 13.67 -48.63
C LYS A 19 -8.66 14.09 -47.18
N LYS A 20 -8.99 15.37 -46.97
CA LYS A 20 -9.12 15.97 -45.63
C LYS A 20 -10.47 15.74 -44.97
N GLN A 21 -11.48 15.32 -45.72
CA GLN A 21 -12.83 15.10 -45.22
C GLN A 21 -13.32 13.72 -45.62
N VAL A 22 -13.99 13.05 -44.70
CA VAL A 22 -14.49 11.69 -44.89
C VAL A 22 -15.95 11.62 -44.46
N VAL A 23 -16.75 10.92 -45.27
CA VAL A 23 -18.12 10.54 -44.93
C VAL A 23 -18.14 9.02 -44.77
N ILE A 24 -18.49 8.57 -43.57
CA ILE A 24 -18.61 7.14 -43.28
C ILE A 24 -19.86 6.60 -44.01
N PRO A 25 -19.80 5.41 -44.66
CA PRO A 25 -20.93 4.82 -45.34
C PRO A 25 -22.15 4.57 -44.43
N ASP A 26 -23.36 4.75 -44.95
CA ASP A 26 -24.63 4.67 -44.18
C ASP A 26 -24.93 3.27 -43.61
N GLU A 27 -24.34 2.23 -44.17
CA GLU A 27 -24.48 0.85 -43.71
C GLU A 27 -23.73 0.56 -42.42
N ILE A 28 -22.80 1.43 -41.98
CA ILE A 28 -21.99 1.22 -40.77
C ILE A 28 -22.84 1.44 -39.52
N ARG A 29 -22.71 0.49 -38.57
CA ARG A 29 -23.32 0.52 -37.24
C ARG A 29 -22.31 0.71 -36.12
N GLU A 30 -21.06 0.32 -36.34
CA GLU A 30 -19.97 0.48 -35.37
C GLU A 30 -18.71 1.04 -36.04
N ILE A 31 -18.08 2.03 -35.42
CA ILE A 31 -16.72 2.45 -35.75
C ILE A 31 -15.81 1.66 -34.79
N GLY A 32 -15.05 0.71 -35.34
CA GLY A 32 -14.26 -0.22 -34.57
C GLY A 32 -13.08 0.42 -33.82
N GLU A 33 -12.44 -0.39 -32.96
CA GLU A 33 -11.22 0.00 -32.24
C GLU A 33 -10.16 0.53 -33.21
N LYS A 34 -9.63 1.72 -32.93
CA LYS A 34 -8.56 2.38 -33.72
C LYS A 34 -8.88 2.56 -35.20
N ALA A 35 -10.15 2.58 -35.62
CA ALA A 35 -10.54 2.62 -37.03
C ALA A 35 -9.94 3.80 -37.80
N PHE A 36 -9.83 4.98 -37.20
CA PHE A 36 -9.20 6.18 -37.77
C PHE A 36 -7.88 6.57 -37.06
N SER A 37 -7.30 5.67 -36.26
CA SER A 37 -6.11 5.99 -35.50
C SER A 37 -4.95 6.43 -36.39
N GLY A 38 -4.36 7.59 -36.07
CA GLY A 38 -3.22 8.16 -36.80
C GLY A 38 -3.58 8.83 -38.11
N CYS A 39 -4.85 9.13 -38.38
CA CYS A 39 -5.27 9.90 -39.54
C CYS A 39 -4.97 11.40 -39.34
N ILE A 40 -3.69 11.75 -39.49
CA ILE A 40 -3.15 13.07 -39.11
C ILE A 40 -3.53 14.22 -40.02
N SER A 41 -3.96 13.95 -41.26
CA SER A 41 -4.37 14.97 -42.22
C SER A 41 -5.90 15.21 -42.26
N LEU A 42 -6.66 14.34 -41.56
CA LEU A 42 -8.12 14.37 -41.56
C LEU A 42 -8.64 15.56 -40.73
N THR A 43 -9.42 16.44 -41.35
CA THR A 43 -9.96 17.64 -40.71
C THR A 43 -11.43 17.52 -40.31
N LYS A 44 -12.20 16.69 -41.02
CA LYS A 44 -13.62 16.46 -40.76
C LYS A 44 -14.02 15.01 -41.01
N VAL A 45 -14.82 14.46 -40.12
CA VAL A 45 -15.49 13.16 -40.30
C VAL A 45 -16.99 13.36 -40.12
N THR A 46 -17.78 12.84 -41.07
CA THR A 46 -19.24 12.76 -40.95
C THR A 46 -19.60 11.33 -40.56
N ILE A 47 -20.25 11.17 -39.42
CA ILE A 47 -20.74 9.90 -38.89
C ILE A 47 -22.23 9.79 -39.23
N PRO A 48 -22.67 8.72 -39.92
CA PRO A 48 -24.08 8.58 -40.27
C PRO A 48 -24.93 8.24 -39.05
N TYR A 49 -26.21 8.58 -39.10
CA TYR A 49 -27.16 8.36 -37.99
C TYR A 49 -27.32 6.88 -37.58
N GLY A 50 -26.93 5.94 -38.42
CA GLY A 50 -27.02 4.50 -38.12
C GLY A 50 -25.97 3.98 -37.14
N VAL A 51 -24.92 4.75 -36.87
CA VAL A 51 -23.84 4.33 -35.95
C VAL A 51 -24.33 4.38 -34.50
N THR A 52 -24.16 3.28 -33.79
CA THR A 52 -24.54 3.15 -32.36
C THR A 52 -23.34 3.06 -31.43
N LYS A 53 -22.14 2.74 -31.96
CA LYS A 53 -20.93 2.56 -31.17
C LYS A 53 -19.70 3.17 -31.82
N ILE A 54 -18.87 3.83 -31.03
CA ILE A 54 -17.52 4.29 -31.38
C ILE A 54 -16.53 3.55 -30.45
N GLY A 55 -15.63 2.76 -31.04
CA GLY A 55 -14.70 1.89 -30.31
C GLY A 55 -13.56 2.63 -29.62
N GLU A 56 -12.81 1.89 -28.81
CA GLU A 56 -11.62 2.39 -28.10
C GLU A 56 -10.63 3.02 -29.11
N ARG A 57 -10.14 4.23 -28.77
CA ARG A 57 -9.15 4.97 -29.58
C ARG A 57 -9.53 5.12 -31.07
N ALA A 58 -10.82 5.12 -31.39
CA ALA A 58 -11.28 5.15 -32.77
C ALA A 58 -10.68 6.30 -33.59
N PHE A 59 -10.54 7.48 -32.99
CA PHE A 59 -9.93 8.69 -33.59
C PHE A 59 -8.62 9.09 -32.91
N TYR A 60 -7.89 8.14 -32.32
CA TYR A 60 -6.61 8.41 -31.65
C TYR A 60 -5.62 9.08 -32.60
N ASP A 61 -4.99 10.20 -32.15
CA ASP A 61 -3.95 10.93 -32.87
C ASP A 61 -4.40 11.51 -34.25
N CYS A 62 -5.70 11.84 -34.37
CA CYS A 62 -6.23 12.61 -35.52
C CYS A 62 -5.94 14.10 -35.32
N ARG A 63 -4.65 14.48 -35.41
CA ARG A 63 -4.14 15.80 -34.99
C ARG A 63 -4.75 16.99 -35.73
N SER A 64 -5.21 16.82 -36.97
CA SER A 64 -5.83 17.89 -37.77
C SER A 64 -7.35 17.93 -37.67
N LEU A 65 -7.98 17.00 -36.94
CA LEU A 65 -9.44 16.94 -36.81
C LEU A 65 -9.91 18.18 -36.03
N THR A 66 -10.66 19.04 -36.69
CA THR A 66 -11.16 20.30 -36.10
C THR A 66 -12.58 20.18 -35.59
N GLN A 67 -13.39 19.40 -36.24
CA GLN A 67 -14.82 19.20 -35.94
C GLN A 67 -15.24 17.75 -36.22
N ILE A 68 -16.08 17.24 -35.36
CA ILE A 68 -16.78 15.98 -35.53
C ILE A 68 -18.16 16.09 -34.89
N GLU A 69 -19.17 15.66 -35.60
CA GLU A 69 -20.54 15.57 -35.10
C GLU A 69 -20.86 14.11 -34.78
N ILE A 70 -21.17 13.82 -33.53
CA ILE A 70 -21.58 12.50 -33.10
C ILE A 70 -23.10 12.46 -33.08
N PRO A 71 -23.73 11.57 -33.86
CA PRO A 71 -25.19 11.52 -33.94
C PRO A 71 -25.78 10.95 -32.63
N GLU A 72 -27.02 11.37 -32.30
CA GLU A 72 -27.77 10.92 -31.10
C GLU A 72 -28.04 9.40 -31.07
N SER A 73 -27.83 8.70 -32.21
CA SER A 73 -27.89 7.24 -32.27
C SER A 73 -26.74 6.53 -31.53
N VAL A 74 -25.61 7.24 -31.30
CA VAL A 74 -24.46 6.67 -30.63
C VAL A 74 -24.75 6.55 -29.11
N THR A 75 -24.68 5.33 -28.59
CA THR A 75 -24.97 5.00 -27.19
C THR A 75 -23.72 4.55 -26.42
N GLU A 76 -22.61 4.30 -27.13
CA GLU A 76 -21.34 3.86 -26.53
C GLU A 76 -20.16 4.52 -27.23
N ILE A 77 -19.23 5.09 -26.42
CA ILE A 77 -17.97 5.64 -26.91
C ILE A 77 -16.86 5.11 -25.99
N GLY A 78 -15.92 4.37 -26.60
CA GLY A 78 -14.84 3.70 -25.87
C GLY A 78 -13.74 4.63 -25.37
N ASP A 79 -12.88 4.09 -24.52
CA ASP A 79 -11.77 4.80 -23.90
C ASP A 79 -10.85 5.44 -24.94
N GLY A 80 -10.44 6.67 -24.65
CA GLY A 80 -9.50 7.39 -25.48
C GLY A 80 -9.97 7.65 -26.92
N ALA A 81 -11.28 7.62 -27.20
CA ALA A 81 -11.81 7.71 -28.56
C ALA A 81 -11.24 8.91 -29.33
N PHE A 82 -11.02 10.06 -28.67
CA PHE A 82 -10.49 11.30 -29.27
C PHE A 82 -9.12 11.70 -28.70
N THR A 83 -8.39 10.77 -28.08
CA THR A 83 -7.05 11.05 -27.56
C THR A 83 -6.15 11.68 -28.62
N SER A 84 -5.48 12.79 -28.26
CA SER A 84 -4.54 13.53 -29.10
C SER A 84 -5.14 14.12 -30.40
N CYS A 85 -6.44 14.38 -30.43
CA CYS A 85 -7.06 15.22 -31.45
C CYS A 85 -6.74 16.69 -31.16
N SER A 86 -5.47 17.07 -31.32
CA SER A 86 -4.92 18.35 -30.83
C SER A 86 -5.53 19.60 -31.46
N SER A 87 -6.15 19.49 -32.65
CA SER A 87 -6.83 20.59 -33.31
C SER A 87 -8.34 20.61 -33.07
N LEU A 88 -8.90 19.66 -32.32
CA LEU A 88 -10.34 19.60 -32.06
C LEU A 88 -10.77 20.81 -31.23
N GLU A 89 -11.63 21.67 -31.78
CA GLU A 89 -12.03 22.91 -31.12
C GLU A 89 -13.32 22.78 -30.32
N SER A 90 -14.24 21.95 -30.80
CA SER A 90 -15.54 21.70 -30.16
C SER A 90 -16.08 20.33 -30.54
N ILE A 91 -16.92 19.77 -29.70
CA ILE A 91 -17.62 18.51 -29.93
C ILE A 91 -18.92 18.50 -29.14
N THR A 92 -19.96 17.89 -29.70
CA THR A 92 -21.21 17.63 -28.97
C THR A 92 -21.27 16.15 -28.59
N ILE A 93 -21.56 15.89 -27.34
CA ILE A 93 -21.73 14.53 -26.81
C ILE A 93 -23.21 14.17 -26.83
N PRO A 94 -23.59 13.00 -27.39
CA PRO A 94 -24.99 12.56 -27.42
C PRO A 94 -25.58 12.42 -26.00
N SER A 95 -26.88 12.69 -25.92
CA SER A 95 -27.61 12.63 -24.62
C SER A 95 -27.77 11.23 -24.05
N SER A 96 -27.48 10.19 -24.82
CA SER A 96 -27.44 8.78 -24.40
C SER A 96 -26.16 8.38 -23.64
N ILE A 97 -25.09 9.19 -23.72
CA ILE A 97 -23.80 8.86 -23.10
C ILE A 97 -23.87 9.10 -21.61
N THR A 98 -23.52 8.08 -20.81
CA THR A 98 -23.61 8.10 -19.35
C THR A 98 -22.27 8.33 -18.66
N GLU A 99 -21.16 8.32 -19.40
CA GLU A 99 -19.83 8.65 -18.85
C GLU A 99 -18.93 9.31 -19.91
N ILE A 100 -18.12 10.24 -19.48
CA ILE A 100 -16.94 10.64 -20.24
C ILE A 100 -15.85 9.66 -19.85
N SER A 101 -15.58 8.69 -20.72
CA SER A 101 -14.70 7.55 -20.42
C SER A 101 -13.24 7.95 -20.22
N ASP A 102 -12.40 7.00 -19.83
CA ASP A 102 -10.99 7.27 -19.55
C ASP A 102 -10.25 7.75 -20.81
N LEU A 103 -9.37 8.75 -20.65
CA LEU A 103 -8.56 9.35 -21.73
C LEU A 103 -9.37 9.95 -22.89
N PHE A 104 -10.64 10.20 -22.71
CA PHE A 104 -11.58 10.54 -23.78
C PHE A 104 -11.07 11.67 -24.68
N PHE A 105 -10.70 12.83 -24.09
CA PHE A 105 -10.12 14.00 -24.75
C PHE A 105 -8.66 14.25 -24.34
N TYR A 106 -7.95 13.22 -23.90
CA TYR A 106 -6.55 13.36 -23.50
C TYR A 106 -5.74 14.08 -24.58
N GLY A 107 -5.17 15.25 -24.28
CA GLY A 107 -4.34 16.01 -25.20
C GLY A 107 -5.09 16.74 -26.32
N CYS A 108 -6.40 16.97 -26.21
CA CYS A 108 -7.17 17.83 -27.11
C CYS A 108 -6.89 19.30 -26.79
N GLN A 109 -5.68 19.77 -27.12
CA GLN A 109 -5.14 21.06 -26.68
C GLN A 109 -5.94 22.28 -27.18
N SER A 110 -6.64 22.14 -28.31
CA SER A 110 -7.44 23.22 -28.93
C SER A 110 -8.91 23.21 -28.49
N LEU A 111 -9.35 22.27 -27.66
CA LEU A 111 -10.73 22.16 -27.20
C LEU A 111 -11.07 23.38 -26.31
N LYS A 112 -11.97 24.25 -26.78
CA LYS A 112 -12.32 25.51 -26.12
C LYS A 112 -13.51 25.40 -25.19
N SER A 113 -14.49 24.59 -25.60
CA SER A 113 -15.73 24.36 -24.87
C SER A 113 -16.31 23.00 -25.19
N ILE A 114 -17.09 22.48 -24.26
CA ILE A 114 -17.85 21.24 -24.42
C ILE A 114 -19.11 21.33 -23.57
N THR A 115 -20.20 20.78 -24.09
CA THR A 115 -21.42 20.55 -23.31
C THR A 115 -21.43 19.09 -22.88
N ILE A 116 -21.49 18.86 -21.57
CA ILE A 116 -21.63 17.52 -20.99
C ILE A 116 -23.11 17.28 -20.74
N PRO A 117 -23.70 16.20 -21.30
CA PRO A 117 -25.13 15.93 -21.13
C PRO A 117 -25.50 15.52 -19.70
N GLU A 118 -26.76 15.76 -19.33
CA GLU A 118 -27.32 15.46 -18.01
C GLU A 118 -27.39 13.94 -17.69
N SER A 119 -27.07 13.09 -18.63
CA SER A 119 -26.95 11.64 -18.47
C SER A 119 -25.62 11.20 -17.86
N VAL A 120 -24.61 12.09 -17.88
CA VAL A 120 -23.24 11.73 -17.47
C VAL A 120 -23.12 11.68 -15.95
N ILE A 121 -22.71 10.53 -15.42
CA ILE A 121 -22.52 10.28 -13.98
C ILE A 121 -21.05 10.25 -13.57
N ARG A 122 -20.12 10.11 -14.50
CA ARG A 122 -18.68 9.98 -14.24
C ARG A 122 -17.83 10.74 -15.25
N ILE A 123 -16.85 11.49 -14.76
CA ILE A 123 -15.75 12.03 -15.57
C ILE A 123 -14.52 11.14 -15.33
N GLY A 124 -14.08 10.44 -16.36
CA GLY A 124 -13.08 9.38 -16.29
C GLY A 124 -11.64 9.83 -16.05
N TYR A 125 -10.77 8.86 -15.85
CA TYR A 125 -9.34 9.06 -15.67
C TYR A 125 -8.72 9.80 -16.84
N LYS A 126 -8.06 10.95 -16.56
CA LYS A 126 -7.43 11.82 -17.58
C LYS A 126 -8.34 12.22 -18.73
N ALA A 127 -9.66 12.28 -18.52
CA ALA A 127 -10.62 12.51 -19.60
C ALA A 127 -10.37 13.81 -20.35
N PHE A 128 -9.96 14.90 -19.69
CA PHE A 128 -9.60 16.20 -20.26
C PHE A 128 -8.14 16.59 -19.99
N TRP A 129 -7.29 15.62 -19.73
CA TRP A 129 -5.88 15.89 -19.44
C TRP A 129 -5.22 16.71 -20.55
N ASN A 130 -4.60 17.85 -20.21
CA ASN A 130 -3.90 18.75 -21.14
C ASN A 130 -4.82 19.35 -22.25
N CYS A 131 -6.10 19.61 -21.91
CA CYS A 131 -7.01 20.42 -22.73
C CYS A 131 -6.75 21.89 -22.46
N ARG A 132 -5.62 22.42 -22.94
CA ARG A 132 -5.07 23.73 -22.53
C ARG A 132 -5.98 24.91 -22.81
N LEU A 133 -6.79 24.88 -23.88
CA LEU A 133 -7.66 25.98 -24.27
C LEU A 133 -9.08 25.85 -23.70
N LEU A 134 -9.38 24.83 -22.90
CA LEU A 134 -10.69 24.65 -22.25
C LEU A 134 -10.90 25.80 -21.23
N GLY A 135 -11.70 26.79 -21.61
CA GLY A 135 -11.89 28.01 -20.83
C GLY A 135 -12.94 27.92 -19.73
N GLY A 136 -13.89 27.02 -19.89
CA GLY A 136 -14.97 26.76 -18.93
C GLY A 136 -15.60 25.41 -19.16
N ILE A 137 -16.14 24.85 -18.09
CA ILE A 137 -16.91 23.60 -18.14
C ILE A 137 -18.07 23.69 -17.16
N GLU A 138 -19.24 23.27 -17.60
CA GLU A 138 -20.41 23.06 -16.77
C GLU A 138 -20.55 21.56 -16.51
N LEU A 139 -20.47 21.17 -15.23
CA LEU A 139 -20.67 19.79 -14.80
C LEU A 139 -22.14 19.62 -14.45
N PRO A 140 -22.85 18.68 -15.06
CA PRO A 140 -24.27 18.46 -14.77
C PRO A 140 -24.48 17.85 -13.37
N GLU A 141 -25.68 18.07 -12.81
CA GLU A 141 -26.05 17.58 -11.47
C GLU A 141 -26.13 16.04 -11.37
N SER A 142 -25.96 15.33 -12.48
CA SER A 142 -25.87 13.86 -12.50
C SER A 142 -24.48 13.34 -12.14
N VAL A 143 -23.41 14.16 -12.26
CA VAL A 143 -22.02 13.73 -12.02
C VAL A 143 -21.80 13.40 -10.56
N GLN A 144 -21.39 12.17 -10.28
CA GLN A 144 -21.12 11.67 -8.93
C GLN A 144 -19.63 11.58 -8.62
N LYS A 145 -18.80 11.43 -9.67
CA LYS A 145 -17.37 11.21 -9.51
C LYS A 145 -16.54 11.91 -10.58
N ILE A 146 -15.46 12.56 -10.15
CA ILE A 146 -14.40 13.10 -10.99
C ILE A 146 -13.14 12.30 -10.69
N GLU A 147 -12.64 11.56 -11.68
CA GLU A 147 -11.51 10.63 -11.51
C GLU A 147 -10.15 11.35 -11.50
N ASP A 148 -9.09 10.58 -11.26
CA ASP A 148 -7.72 11.10 -11.17
C ASP A 148 -7.28 11.79 -12.46
N ASN A 149 -6.61 12.95 -12.33
CA ASN A 149 -6.08 13.76 -13.42
C ASN A 149 -7.13 14.24 -14.43
N ALA A 150 -8.44 14.17 -14.12
CA ALA A 150 -9.52 14.39 -15.10
C ALA A 150 -9.36 15.70 -15.89
N PHE A 151 -8.97 16.81 -15.23
CA PHE A 151 -8.75 18.14 -15.82
C PHE A 151 -7.32 18.65 -15.61
N GLU A 152 -6.35 17.79 -15.32
CA GLU A 152 -4.97 18.24 -15.11
C GLU A 152 -4.42 18.95 -16.36
N LEU A 153 -3.72 20.09 -16.15
CA LEU A 153 -3.17 20.93 -17.24
C LEU A 153 -4.24 21.56 -18.16
N CYS A 154 -5.45 21.83 -17.67
CA CYS A 154 -6.42 22.68 -18.35
C CYS A 154 -6.09 24.16 -18.05
N ASP A 155 -5.02 24.67 -18.67
CA ASP A 155 -4.38 25.95 -18.34
C ASP A 155 -5.35 27.16 -18.45
N SER A 156 -6.34 27.11 -19.34
CA SER A 156 -7.30 28.22 -19.56
C SER A 156 -8.56 28.10 -18.71
N LEU A 157 -8.77 27.02 -17.97
CA LEU A 157 -9.96 26.85 -17.12
C LEU A 157 -9.97 27.90 -16.01
N THR A 158 -10.97 28.77 -15.99
CA THR A 158 -11.03 29.91 -15.06
C THR A 158 -11.88 29.66 -13.83
N SER A 159 -12.93 28.86 -13.98
CA SER A 159 -13.86 28.54 -12.88
C SER A 159 -14.44 27.14 -13.03
N VAL A 160 -14.77 26.54 -11.91
CA VAL A 160 -15.53 25.30 -11.85
C VAL A 160 -16.47 25.31 -10.65
N VAL A 161 -17.70 24.89 -10.87
CA VAL A 161 -18.69 24.59 -9.84
C VAL A 161 -18.83 23.07 -9.77
N ILE A 162 -18.49 22.49 -8.67
CA ILE A 162 -18.66 21.05 -8.42
C ILE A 162 -20.12 20.83 -8.00
N PRO A 163 -20.89 19.97 -8.70
CA PRO A 163 -22.29 19.70 -8.36
C PRO A 163 -22.47 19.05 -6.99
N GLU A 164 -23.66 19.23 -6.40
CA GLU A 164 -24.04 18.62 -5.11
C GLU A 164 -24.10 17.08 -5.15
N SER A 165 -24.17 16.49 -6.32
CA SER A 165 -24.15 15.02 -6.52
C SER A 165 -22.75 14.43 -6.41
N VAL A 166 -21.68 15.26 -6.54
CA VAL A 166 -20.29 14.76 -6.49
C VAL A 166 -19.90 14.41 -5.07
N THR A 167 -19.43 13.18 -4.89
CA THR A 167 -18.92 12.68 -3.61
C THR A 167 -17.41 12.52 -3.58
N GLN A 168 -16.78 12.39 -4.75
CA GLN A 168 -15.35 12.12 -4.87
C GLN A 168 -14.70 12.95 -5.97
N ILE A 169 -13.54 13.57 -5.64
CA ILE A 169 -12.62 14.23 -6.56
C ILE A 169 -11.28 13.50 -6.49
N GLY A 170 -10.79 12.99 -7.62
CA GLY A 170 -9.59 12.17 -7.71
C GLY A 170 -8.27 12.92 -7.49
N GLU A 171 -7.18 12.16 -7.46
CA GLU A 171 -5.82 12.70 -7.36
C GLU A 171 -5.50 13.57 -8.58
N PHE A 172 -4.86 14.73 -8.36
CA PHE A 172 -4.50 15.68 -9.43
C PHE A 172 -5.65 16.14 -10.32
N ALA A 173 -6.92 15.97 -9.93
CA ALA A 173 -8.07 16.18 -10.81
C ALA A 173 -8.08 17.54 -11.51
N PHE A 174 -7.70 18.63 -10.83
CA PHE A 174 -7.57 19.99 -11.37
C PHE A 174 -6.15 20.54 -11.22
N SER A 175 -5.16 19.66 -11.03
CA SER A 175 -3.77 20.08 -10.84
C SER A 175 -3.28 20.87 -12.04
N ARG A 176 -2.52 21.96 -11.78
CA ARG A 176 -1.95 22.84 -12.81
C ARG A 176 -2.96 23.49 -13.75
N CYS A 177 -4.23 23.63 -13.34
CA CYS A 177 -5.15 24.53 -13.99
C CYS A 177 -4.76 25.96 -13.57
N SER A 178 -3.73 26.52 -14.21
CA SER A 178 -3.06 27.74 -13.75
C SER A 178 -3.94 28.98 -13.76
N SER A 179 -4.97 29.05 -14.60
CA SER A 179 -5.94 30.14 -14.67
C SER A 179 -7.17 29.95 -13.75
N LEU A 180 -7.27 28.81 -13.04
CA LEU A 180 -8.43 28.49 -12.21
C LEU A 180 -8.42 29.36 -10.95
N VAL A 181 -9.25 30.40 -10.91
CA VAL A 181 -9.35 31.38 -9.81
C VAL A 181 -10.59 31.20 -8.94
N SER A 182 -11.58 30.45 -9.39
CA SER A 182 -12.84 30.22 -8.67
C SER A 182 -13.22 28.75 -8.66
N VAL A 183 -13.37 28.19 -7.48
CA VAL A 183 -13.82 26.81 -7.28
C VAL A 183 -14.88 26.80 -6.20
N THR A 184 -16.02 26.17 -6.47
CA THR A 184 -17.05 25.87 -5.48
C THR A 184 -17.07 24.37 -5.24
N ILE A 185 -16.89 23.94 -3.98
CA ILE A 185 -16.87 22.52 -3.59
C ILE A 185 -17.96 22.32 -2.52
N PRO A 186 -19.00 21.54 -2.79
CA PRO A 186 -20.11 21.33 -1.87
C PRO A 186 -19.73 20.35 -0.73
N GLU A 187 -20.55 20.35 0.34
CA GLU A 187 -20.36 19.44 1.48
C GLU A 187 -20.58 17.95 1.13
N SER A 188 -21.23 17.66 0.02
CA SER A 188 -21.37 16.29 -0.49
C SER A 188 -20.04 15.62 -0.80
N VAL A 189 -18.99 16.41 -1.11
CA VAL A 189 -17.66 15.89 -1.40
C VAL A 189 -17.00 15.40 -0.11
N THR A 190 -16.92 14.08 0.03
CA THR A 190 -16.33 13.40 1.19
C THR A 190 -14.91 12.90 0.95
N GLU A 191 -14.47 12.88 -0.33
CA GLU A 191 -13.12 12.45 -0.72
C GLU A 191 -12.50 13.42 -1.72
N ILE A 192 -11.28 13.88 -1.41
CA ILE A 192 -10.46 14.69 -2.29
C ILE A 192 -9.08 14.05 -2.34
N GLY A 193 -8.68 13.68 -3.55
CA GLY A 193 -7.39 13.05 -3.82
C GLY A 193 -6.21 14.00 -3.63
N GLU A 194 -5.04 13.41 -3.54
CA GLU A 194 -3.79 14.14 -3.36
C GLU A 194 -3.57 15.14 -4.49
N ASN A 195 -3.14 16.37 -4.16
CA ASN A 195 -2.84 17.41 -5.14
C ASN A 195 -4.00 17.79 -6.09
N ALA A 196 -5.25 17.48 -5.75
CA ALA A 196 -6.40 17.71 -6.63
C ALA A 196 -6.45 19.15 -7.21
N PHE A 197 -6.02 20.15 -6.46
CA PHE A 197 -6.00 21.56 -6.85
C PHE A 197 -4.59 22.19 -6.84
N SER A 198 -3.54 21.38 -6.82
CA SER A 198 -2.16 21.88 -6.76
C SER A 198 -1.79 22.70 -8.00
N GLY A 199 -1.16 23.88 -7.82
CA GLY A 199 -0.76 24.78 -8.92
C GLY A 199 -1.95 25.46 -9.62
N THR A 200 -3.09 25.59 -8.93
CA THR A 200 -4.20 26.46 -9.35
C THR A 200 -4.06 27.83 -8.72
N ALA A 201 -4.39 28.89 -9.45
CA ALA A 201 -4.43 30.24 -8.89
C ALA A 201 -5.43 30.34 -7.70
N TRP A 202 -6.51 29.57 -7.73
CA TRP A 202 -7.48 29.49 -6.63
C TRP A 202 -6.82 29.07 -5.31
N LEU A 203 -6.02 27.98 -5.32
CA LEU A 203 -5.36 27.50 -4.10
C LEU A 203 -4.24 28.44 -3.64
N GLU A 204 -3.48 29.04 -4.58
CA GLU A 204 -2.41 29.98 -4.30
C GLU A 204 -2.89 31.31 -3.72
N GLN A 205 -4.13 31.71 -4.02
CA GLN A 205 -4.77 32.94 -3.49
C GLN A 205 -5.38 32.73 -2.11
N GLN A 206 -5.43 31.52 -1.57
CA GLN A 206 -5.95 31.29 -0.22
C GLN A 206 -5.02 31.91 0.82
N ILE A 207 -5.53 32.89 1.55
CA ILE A 207 -4.77 33.61 2.59
C ILE A 207 -5.00 33.03 3.99
N GLU A 208 -6.10 32.29 4.17
CA GLU A 208 -6.42 31.66 5.45
C GLU A 208 -5.39 30.57 5.78
N PRO A 209 -5.03 30.40 7.06
CA PRO A 209 -4.07 29.38 7.48
C PRO A 209 -4.50 27.97 7.10
N PHE A 210 -5.80 27.68 7.16
CA PHE A 210 -6.38 26.39 6.87
C PHE A 210 -7.34 26.49 5.69
N VAL A 211 -7.07 25.78 4.62
CA VAL A 211 -7.98 25.64 3.48
C VAL A 211 -8.83 24.39 3.68
N ILE A 212 -10.09 24.63 4.05
CA ILE A 212 -11.06 23.57 4.38
C ILE A 212 -12.15 23.60 3.34
N VAL A 213 -12.48 22.45 2.76
CA VAL A 213 -13.47 22.30 1.69
C VAL A 213 -14.28 21.01 1.84
N GLY A 214 -15.36 20.90 1.07
CA GLY A 214 -16.20 19.71 1.07
C GLY A 214 -16.70 19.36 2.47
N ASN A 215 -16.80 18.08 2.78
CA ASN A 215 -17.19 17.63 4.11
C ASN A 215 -16.04 17.75 5.11
N HIS A 216 -15.67 19.00 5.46
CA HIS A 216 -14.65 19.31 6.47
C HIS A 216 -13.28 18.68 6.18
N ILE A 217 -12.84 18.69 4.93
CA ILE A 217 -11.54 18.19 4.50
C ILE A 217 -10.54 19.34 4.50
N LEU A 218 -9.47 19.20 5.28
CA LEU A 218 -8.33 20.13 5.26
C LEU A 218 -7.41 19.77 4.09
N ILE A 219 -7.36 20.59 3.05
CA ILE A 219 -6.56 20.31 1.84
C ILE A 219 -5.22 21.05 1.80
N ALA A 220 -5.07 22.16 2.55
CA ALA A 220 -3.79 22.87 2.65
C ALA A 220 -3.67 23.65 3.96
N TYR A 221 -2.43 23.78 4.46
CA TYR A 221 -2.04 24.66 5.54
C TYR A 221 -1.01 25.68 5.03
N ASN A 222 -1.40 26.97 5.03
CA ASN A 222 -0.60 28.09 4.54
C ASN A 222 0.12 28.86 5.67
N GLY A 223 -0.13 28.49 6.94
CA GLY A 223 0.47 29.14 8.09
C GLY A 223 1.97 28.87 8.23
N LYS A 224 2.62 29.68 9.06
CA LYS A 224 4.06 29.56 9.39
C LYS A 224 4.28 29.35 10.88
N ASP A 225 3.23 28.99 11.62
CA ASP A 225 3.30 28.82 13.07
C ASP A 225 4.09 27.57 13.44
N ALA A 226 4.87 27.70 14.51
CA ALA A 226 5.62 26.58 15.04
C ALA A 226 4.73 25.58 15.80
N ARG A 227 3.59 26.03 16.32
CA ARG A 227 2.61 25.21 17.02
C ARG A 227 1.24 25.45 16.43
N VAL A 228 0.61 24.39 15.99
CA VAL A 228 -0.65 24.44 15.27
C VAL A 228 -1.69 23.55 15.96
N THR A 229 -2.88 24.07 16.16
CA THR A 229 -4.05 23.27 16.50
C THR A 229 -4.94 23.21 15.27
N VAL A 230 -5.14 22.02 14.73
CA VAL A 230 -6.10 21.81 13.63
C VAL A 230 -7.50 22.14 14.14
N PRO A 231 -8.32 22.91 13.40
CA PRO A 231 -9.65 23.30 13.83
C PRO A 231 -10.54 22.10 14.22
N ALA A 232 -11.35 22.29 15.25
CA ALA A 232 -12.36 21.30 15.62
C ALA A 232 -13.37 21.11 14.47
N GLY A 233 -13.87 19.89 14.32
CA GLY A 233 -14.82 19.54 13.25
C GLY A 233 -14.16 19.07 11.95
N ILE A 234 -12.84 19.24 11.78
CA ILE A 234 -12.15 18.64 10.63
C ILE A 234 -12.32 17.12 10.68
N ALA A 235 -12.85 16.54 9.59
CA ALA A 235 -13.05 15.10 9.45
C ALA A 235 -11.81 14.40 8.89
N LYS A 236 -11.11 15.04 7.95
CA LYS A 236 -9.92 14.47 7.28
C LYS A 236 -8.82 15.53 7.13
N ILE A 237 -7.59 15.10 7.34
CA ILE A 237 -6.40 15.84 6.90
C ILE A 237 -6.04 15.26 5.54
N GLY A 238 -6.26 16.05 4.49
CA GLY A 238 -6.06 15.62 3.09
C GLY A 238 -4.60 15.37 2.74
N GLY A 239 -4.40 14.77 1.57
CA GLY A 239 -3.07 14.53 1.05
C GLY A 239 -2.29 15.83 0.86
N ASN A 240 -1.02 15.83 1.27
CA ASN A 240 -0.11 16.99 1.25
C ASN A 240 -0.54 18.21 2.10
N ALA A 241 -1.60 18.15 2.91
CA ALA A 241 -2.16 19.32 3.61
C ALA A 241 -1.12 20.14 4.39
N PHE A 242 -0.15 19.53 5.04
CA PHE A 242 0.97 20.19 5.74
C PHE A 242 2.33 19.93 5.07
N SER A 243 2.34 19.40 3.84
CA SER A 243 3.59 19.04 3.18
C SER A 243 4.55 20.23 3.10
N GLY A 244 5.82 20.00 3.49
CA GLY A 244 6.86 21.03 3.47
C GLY A 244 6.71 22.14 4.52
N SER A 245 5.84 22.01 5.52
CA SER A 245 5.69 22.99 6.62
C SER A 245 6.93 22.95 7.53
N ARG A 246 8.00 23.62 7.09
CA ARG A 246 9.35 23.54 7.71
C ARG A 246 9.44 24.19 9.09
N PHE A 247 8.49 25.04 9.46
CA PHE A 247 8.47 25.71 10.76
C PHE A 247 7.63 24.96 11.80
N LEU A 248 6.78 24.04 11.37
CA LEU A 248 5.86 23.28 12.22
C LEU A 248 6.64 22.36 13.17
N LYS A 249 6.63 22.67 14.47
CA LYS A 249 7.28 21.88 15.53
C LYS A 249 6.33 20.97 16.26
N GLU A 250 5.07 21.38 16.36
CA GLU A 250 4.04 20.65 17.09
C GLU A 250 2.70 20.84 16.39
N VAL A 251 1.93 19.76 16.23
CA VAL A 251 0.57 19.79 15.71
C VAL A 251 -0.35 19.05 16.67
N LYS A 252 -1.45 19.69 17.04
CA LYS A 252 -2.55 19.08 17.78
C LYS A 252 -3.65 18.70 16.79
N ILE A 253 -3.91 17.41 16.65
CA ILE A 253 -4.95 16.84 15.80
C ILE A 253 -6.18 16.57 16.68
N PRO A 254 -7.38 17.11 16.36
CA PRO A 254 -8.58 16.90 17.16
C PRO A 254 -9.18 15.50 16.95
N ASP A 255 -9.98 15.06 17.93
CA ASP A 255 -10.67 13.75 17.90
C ASP A 255 -11.76 13.63 16.81
N SER A 256 -12.07 14.72 16.09
CA SER A 256 -12.94 14.66 14.91
C SER A 256 -12.25 14.06 13.68
N VAL A 257 -10.90 14.04 13.64
CA VAL A 257 -10.15 13.53 12.50
C VAL A 257 -10.17 12.00 12.48
N THR A 258 -10.64 11.44 11.38
CA THR A 258 -10.72 9.99 11.15
C THR A 258 -9.66 9.47 10.16
N GLU A 259 -9.08 10.37 9.35
CA GLU A 259 -8.10 10.01 8.33
C GLU A 259 -6.99 11.05 8.23
N ILE A 260 -5.73 10.58 8.11
CA ILE A 260 -4.56 11.37 7.74
C ILE A 260 -4.13 10.88 6.35
N GLY A 261 -4.22 11.75 5.35
CA GLY A 261 -3.99 11.44 3.94
C GLY A 261 -2.52 11.14 3.59
N ASN A 262 -2.32 10.75 2.33
CA ASN A 262 -0.98 10.51 1.81
C ASN A 262 -0.14 11.78 1.88
N HIS A 263 1.13 11.64 2.29
CA HIS A 263 2.08 12.75 2.40
C HIS A 263 1.60 13.96 3.23
N ALA A 264 0.56 13.80 4.07
CA ALA A 264 -0.08 14.89 4.79
C ALA A 264 0.92 15.80 5.55
N PHE A 265 1.95 15.23 6.16
CA PHE A 265 3.04 15.92 6.86
C PHE A 265 4.41 15.65 6.22
N TYR A 266 4.46 15.33 4.93
CA TYR A 266 5.72 15.07 4.24
C TYR A 266 6.70 16.24 4.38
N GLY A 267 7.93 15.96 4.81
CA GLY A 267 8.98 16.98 4.89
C GLY A 267 8.75 18.06 5.96
N CYS A 268 7.90 17.81 6.97
CA CYS A 268 7.78 18.67 8.15
C CYS A 268 9.03 18.50 9.04
N ASN A 269 10.17 19.02 8.54
CA ASN A 269 11.49 18.72 9.11
C ASN A 269 11.68 19.23 10.56
N ALA A 270 10.89 20.19 11.01
CA ALA A 270 10.96 20.71 12.38
C ALA A 270 10.00 20.01 13.35
N LEU A 271 9.09 19.15 12.85
CA LEU A 271 8.10 18.46 13.67
C LEU A 271 8.79 17.49 14.63
N THR A 272 8.62 17.73 15.94
CA THR A 272 9.27 16.95 16.99
C THR A 272 8.37 15.88 17.59
N HIS A 273 7.08 16.16 17.69
CA HIS A 273 6.09 15.26 18.28
C HIS A 273 4.78 15.32 17.51
N VAL A 274 4.13 14.18 17.38
CA VAL A 274 2.77 14.07 16.88
C VAL A 274 2.00 13.09 17.75
N ALA A 275 0.84 13.54 18.24
CA ALA A 275 -0.13 12.67 18.89
C ALA A 275 -1.26 12.40 17.88
N ILE A 276 -1.38 11.16 17.44
CA ILE A 276 -2.43 10.70 16.54
C ILE A 276 -3.60 10.23 17.42
N PRO A 277 -4.78 10.87 17.33
CA PRO A 277 -5.92 10.52 18.18
C PRO A 277 -6.50 9.14 17.84
N GLU A 278 -7.18 8.53 18.82
CA GLU A 278 -7.83 7.21 18.67
C GLU A 278 -9.00 7.20 17.66
N SER A 279 -9.45 8.36 17.21
CA SER A 279 -10.43 8.50 16.13
C SER A 279 -9.86 8.17 14.75
N VAL A 280 -8.53 8.28 14.58
CA VAL A 280 -7.87 8.04 13.28
C VAL A 280 -7.83 6.56 12.98
N THR A 281 -8.46 6.16 11.88
CA THR A 281 -8.53 4.78 11.40
C THR A 281 -7.58 4.50 10.23
N LYS A 282 -7.09 5.58 9.57
CA LYS A 282 -6.20 5.46 8.41
C LYS A 282 -5.05 6.46 8.47
N ILE A 283 -3.84 5.97 8.29
CA ILE A 283 -2.61 6.75 8.06
C ILE A 283 -2.15 6.44 6.64
N GLY A 284 -2.14 7.44 5.78
CA GLY A 284 -1.81 7.33 4.37
C GLY A 284 -0.33 7.02 4.09
N ASN A 285 -0.03 6.74 2.82
CA ASN A 285 1.33 6.51 2.37
C ASN A 285 2.17 7.79 2.54
N GLY A 286 3.38 7.63 3.06
CA GLY A 286 4.30 8.76 3.28
C GLY A 286 3.80 9.84 4.24
N ALA A 287 2.73 9.60 5.02
CA ALA A 287 2.05 10.64 5.81
C ALA A 287 2.99 11.50 6.66
N PHE A 288 4.02 10.93 7.27
CA PHE A 288 5.07 11.61 8.04
C PHE A 288 6.47 11.38 7.45
N SER A 289 6.56 11.02 6.18
CA SER A 289 7.86 10.79 5.55
C SER A 289 8.73 12.06 5.58
N ASN A 290 10.04 11.87 5.82
CA ASN A 290 11.01 12.95 5.95
C ASN A 290 10.76 13.96 7.10
N CYS A 291 9.99 13.60 8.14
CA CYS A 291 9.92 14.38 9.37
C CYS A 291 11.21 14.15 10.19
N SER A 292 12.32 14.72 9.75
CA SER A 292 13.66 14.37 10.23
C SER A 292 13.92 14.69 11.71
N SER A 293 13.17 15.60 12.33
CA SER A 293 13.25 15.94 13.76
C SER A 293 12.23 15.20 14.62
N LEU A 294 11.37 14.35 14.07
CA LEU A 294 10.36 13.63 14.84
C LEU A 294 11.04 12.65 15.79
N ILE A 295 10.80 12.81 17.10
CA ILE A 295 11.47 12.05 18.16
C ILE A 295 10.64 10.83 18.57
N SER A 296 9.32 10.99 18.62
CA SER A 296 8.40 9.92 19.02
C SER A 296 7.09 9.98 18.25
N ALA A 297 6.48 8.81 18.05
CA ALA A 297 5.15 8.66 17.47
C ALA A 297 4.37 7.56 18.18
N THR A 298 3.08 7.81 18.43
CA THR A 298 2.14 6.80 18.93
C THR A 298 1.11 6.53 17.83
N ILE A 299 0.98 5.27 17.45
CA ILE A 299 0.03 4.80 16.43
C ILE A 299 -1.11 4.12 17.17
N PRO A 300 -2.33 4.67 17.12
CA PRO A 300 -3.47 4.16 17.87
C PRO A 300 -3.96 2.81 17.33
N GLY A 301 -4.67 2.06 18.16
CA GLY A 301 -5.20 0.74 17.81
C GLY A 301 -6.37 0.78 16.82
N SER A 302 -6.96 1.92 16.60
CA SER A 302 -7.95 2.17 15.54
C SER A 302 -7.37 2.07 14.12
N VAL A 303 -6.05 2.30 13.97
CA VAL A 303 -5.33 2.16 12.69
C VAL A 303 -5.06 0.69 12.39
N THR A 304 -5.70 0.15 11.36
CA THR A 304 -5.51 -1.26 10.99
C THR A 304 -4.25 -1.50 10.16
N LYS A 305 -3.82 -0.51 9.39
CA LYS A 305 -2.63 -0.59 8.52
C LYS A 305 -1.82 0.69 8.58
N ILE A 306 -0.53 0.56 8.83
CA ILE A 306 0.43 1.66 8.68
C ILE A 306 0.78 1.77 7.18
N GLY A 307 0.58 2.95 6.58
CA GLY A 307 0.80 3.19 5.16
C GLY A 307 2.24 2.90 4.70
N GLU A 308 2.41 2.72 3.40
CA GLU A 308 3.74 2.62 2.78
C GLU A 308 4.54 3.90 3.05
N ARG A 309 5.81 3.78 3.44
CA ARG A 309 6.68 4.93 3.77
C ARG A 309 6.12 5.90 4.80
N ALA A 310 5.13 5.51 5.63
CA ALA A 310 4.42 6.44 6.51
C ALA A 310 5.36 7.26 7.41
N PHE A 311 6.45 6.67 7.92
CA PHE A 311 7.50 7.32 8.72
C PHE A 311 8.90 7.15 8.08
N PHE A 312 8.95 7.03 6.75
CA PHE A 312 10.22 6.89 6.03
C PHE A 312 11.15 8.07 6.31
N SER A 313 12.42 7.79 6.59
CA SER A 313 13.47 8.80 6.84
C SER A 313 13.17 9.78 7.99
N CYS A 314 12.40 9.34 9.00
CA CYS A 314 12.28 10.04 10.28
C CYS A 314 13.53 9.77 11.13
N ARG A 315 14.64 10.42 10.77
CA ARG A 315 15.99 10.06 11.26
C ARG A 315 16.17 10.20 12.77
N SER A 316 15.46 11.13 13.42
CA SER A 316 15.49 11.33 14.87
C SER A 316 14.49 10.48 15.64
N LEU A 317 13.65 9.68 14.97
CA LEU A 317 12.61 8.87 15.60
C LEU A 317 13.25 7.77 16.45
N ALA A 318 13.27 8.02 17.76
CA ALA A 318 13.88 7.12 18.74
C ALA A 318 12.88 6.10 19.32
N ASN A 319 11.62 6.49 19.43
CA ASN A 319 10.58 5.69 20.06
C ASN A 319 9.30 5.65 19.20
N VAL A 320 8.80 4.46 18.98
CA VAL A 320 7.50 4.22 18.33
C VAL A 320 6.68 3.28 19.18
N THR A 321 5.47 3.70 19.53
CA THR A 321 4.47 2.85 20.17
C THR A 321 3.41 2.49 19.15
N ILE A 322 3.24 1.21 18.88
CA ILE A 322 2.20 0.68 17.98
C ILE A 322 1.22 -0.06 18.88
N HIS A 323 -0.05 0.37 18.90
CA HIS A 323 -1.06 -0.26 19.74
C HIS A 323 -1.69 -1.48 19.07
N ASN A 324 -2.28 -2.37 19.87
CA ASN A 324 -3.08 -3.50 19.40
C ASN A 324 -4.24 -3.00 18.52
N GLY A 325 -4.46 -3.68 17.39
CA GLY A 325 -5.40 -3.29 16.34
C GLY A 325 -4.70 -3.10 14.99
N VAL A 326 -3.42 -2.69 15.01
CA VAL A 326 -2.60 -2.67 13.79
C VAL A 326 -2.34 -4.10 13.34
N THR A 327 -2.72 -4.44 12.11
CA THR A 327 -2.56 -5.78 11.53
C THR A 327 -1.44 -5.84 10.50
N LYS A 328 -1.07 -4.71 9.89
CA LYS A 328 -0.03 -4.66 8.85
C LYS A 328 0.87 -3.44 8.99
N ILE A 329 2.17 -3.68 8.93
CA ILE A 329 3.20 -2.64 8.80
C ILE A 329 3.58 -2.55 7.31
N GLY A 330 3.34 -1.39 6.69
CA GLY A 330 3.53 -1.18 5.25
C GLY A 330 4.98 -1.27 4.79
N GLU A 331 5.18 -1.31 3.48
CA GLU A 331 6.51 -1.30 2.87
C GLU A 331 7.24 -0.01 3.21
N TYR A 332 8.53 -0.10 3.58
CA TYR A 332 9.38 1.03 4.00
C TYR A 332 8.81 1.87 5.15
N ALA A 333 7.79 1.41 5.90
CA ALA A 333 7.04 2.24 6.85
C ALA A 333 7.94 3.01 7.84
N PHE A 334 9.00 2.39 8.35
CA PHE A 334 9.99 2.97 9.26
C PHE A 334 11.42 2.88 8.71
N SER A 335 11.58 2.72 7.39
CA SER A 335 12.90 2.66 6.78
C SER A 335 13.65 3.99 7.00
N GLU A 336 14.97 3.91 7.24
CA GLU A 336 15.84 5.05 7.56
C GLU A 336 15.51 5.80 8.87
N CYS A 337 14.78 5.19 9.80
CA CYS A 337 14.64 5.69 11.17
C CYS A 337 15.91 5.38 11.96
N GLN A 338 16.98 6.12 11.67
CA GLN A 338 18.34 5.81 12.15
C GLN A 338 18.47 5.81 13.67
N SER A 339 17.67 6.61 14.39
CA SER A 339 17.68 6.71 15.84
C SER A 339 16.74 5.73 16.55
N LEU A 340 15.98 4.91 15.82
CA LEU A 340 15.03 3.97 16.43
C LEU A 340 15.76 2.90 17.24
N ILE A 341 15.57 2.94 18.56
CA ILE A 341 16.27 2.05 19.50
C ILE A 341 15.49 0.76 19.71
N ASN A 342 14.18 0.90 19.91
CA ASN A 342 13.28 -0.21 20.17
C ASN A 342 11.96 -0.02 19.42
N VAL A 343 11.37 -1.13 19.02
CA VAL A 343 10.01 -1.18 18.48
C VAL A 343 9.29 -2.38 19.10
N THR A 344 8.10 -2.14 19.64
CA THR A 344 7.20 -3.21 20.06
C THR A 344 6.22 -3.48 18.93
N ILE A 345 6.26 -4.69 18.40
CA ILE A 345 5.33 -5.16 17.37
C ILE A 345 4.18 -5.85 18.10
N PRO A 346 2.94 -5.32 18.01
CA PRO A 346 1.80 -5.88 18.74
C PRO A 346 1.36 -7.24 18.22
N GLU A 347 0.71 -8.03 19.10
CA GLU A 347 0.19 -9.37 18.79
C GLU A 347 -0.93 -9.41 17.73
N THR A 348 -1.36 -8.27 17.24
CA THR A 348 -2.33 -8.15 16.15
C THR A 348 -1.69 -8.07 14.77
N VAL A 349 -0.37 -7.80 14.69
CA VAL A 349 0.35 -7.69 13.42
C VAL A 349 0.54 -9.06 12.79
N THR A 350 0.11 -9.21 11.54
CA THR A 350 0.24 -10.43 10.75
C THR A 350 1.29 -10.34 9.65
N GLU A 351 1.61 -9.10 9.19
CA GLU A 351 2.57 -8.88 8.10
C GLU A 351 3.48 -7.68 8.39
N ILE A 352 4.77 -7.89 8.17
CA ILE A 352 5.80 -6.83 8.14
C ILE A 352 6.24 -6.69 6.68
N GLY A 353 6.06 -5.50 6.10
CA GLY A 353 6.31 -5.21 4.68
C GLY A 353 7.78 -5.22 4.28
N VAL A 354 8.01 -5.17 2.97
CA VAL A 354 9.34 -5.05 2.36
C VAL A 354 10.05 -3.82 2.92
N LYS A 355 11.30 -3.98 3.39
CA LYS A 355 12.15 -2.92 3.94
C LYS A 355 11.52 -2.09 5.07
N ALA A 356 10.51 -2.62 5.78
CA ALA A 356 9.73 -1.88 6.77
C ALA A 356 10.59 -1.18 7.83
N PHE A 357 11.68 -1.78 8.28
CA PHE A 357 12.65 -1.27 9.27
C PHE A 357 14.08 -1.22 8.72
N SER A 358 14.26 -1.18 7.40
CA SER A 358 15.62 -1.15 6.85
C SER A 358 16.34 0.15 7.24
N PHE A 359 17.65 0.07 7.45
CA PHE A 359 18.51 1.19 7.88
C PHE A 359 18.12 1.81 9.25
N CYS A 360 17.45 1.05 10.13
CA CYS A 360 17.25 1.43 11.53
C CYS A 360 18.54 1.14 12.32
N GLY A 361 19.55 1.98 12.13
CA GLY A 361 20.93 1.72 12.59
C GLY A 361 21.09 1.59 14.10
N SER A 362 20.20 2.19 14.91
CA SER A 362 20.22 2.12 16.38
C SER A 362 19.36 1.01 16.98
N LEU A 363 18.59 0.28 16.15
CA LEU A 363 17.72 -0.81 16.65
C LEU A 363 18.56 -1.93 17.25
N THR A 364 18.35 -2.22 18.54
CA THR A 364 19.20 -3.17 19.30
C THR A 364 18.64 -4.57 19.38
N SER A 365 17.31 -4.69 19.41
CA SER A 365 16.62 -5.97 19.45
C SER A 365 15.23 -5.86 18.83
N VAL A 366 14.71 -6.98 18.34
CA VAL A 366 13.33 -7.06 17.87
C VAL A 366 12.71 -8.39 18.29
N VAL A 367 11.46 -8.30 18.78
CA VAL A 367 10.62 -9.46 19.07
C VAL A 367 9.48 -9.47 18.04
N ILE A 368 9.42 -10.54 17.27
CA ILE A 368 8.39 -10.80 16.26
C ILE A 368 7.34 -11.72 16.91
N PRO A 369 6.11 -11.25 17.13
CA PRO A 369 5.07 -12.03 17.82
C PRO A 369 4.57 -13.22 17.00
N GLU A 370 3.84 -14.12 17.67
CA GLU A 370 3.31 -15.34 17.05
C GLU A 370 2.31 -15.06 15.93
N SER A 371 1.62 -13.94 15.96
CA SER A 371 0.67 -13.49 14.94
C SER A 371 1.30 -13.21 13.57
N VAL A 372 2.60 -12.85 13.53
CA VAL A 372 3.28 -12.51 12.28
C VAL A 372 3.50 -13.76 11.45
N THR A 373 2.89 -13.80 10.28
CA THR A 373 3.00 -14.91 9.31
C THR A 373 3.93 -14.59 8.15
N LYS A 374 4.26 -13.29 7.94
CA LYS A 374 5.11 -12.87 6.82
C LYS A 374 6.03 -11.71 7.22
N ILE A 375 7.32 -11.88 6.91
CA ILE A 375 8.35 -10.85 7.02
C ILE A 375 8.88 -10.61 5.60
N GLY A 376 8.75 -9.36 5.12
CA GLY A 376 9.12 -8.96 3.77
C GLY A 376 10.63 -8.94 3.51
N GLU A 377 10.97 -8.90 2.23
CA GLU A 377 12.36 -8.79 1.76
C GLU A 377 13.05 -7.56 2.39
N LEU A 378 14.29 -7.74 2.87
CA LEU A 378 15.10 -6.68 3.45
C LEU A 378 14.44 -5.94 4.63
N ALA A 379 13.44 -6.53 5.30
CA ALA A 379 12.61 -5.86 6.32
C ALA A 379 13.44 -5.19 7.42
N PHE A 380 14.54 -5.79 7.84
CA PHE A 380 15.48 -5.28 8.86
C PHE A 380 16.91 -5.13 8.30
N CYS A 381 17.04 -4.94 6.99
CA CYS A 381 18.36 -4.79 6.36
C CYS A 381 19.11 -3.60 6.92
N LYS A 382 20.43 -3.77 7.16
CA LYS A 382 21.33 -2.72 7.69
C LYS A 382 20.86 -2.11 9.01
N CYS A 383 20.27 -2.91 9.88
CA CYS A 383 20.10 -2.59 11.30
C CYS A 383 21.44 -2.87 12.02
N ASP A 384 22.41 -1.96 11.88
CA ASP A 384 23.81 -2.20 12.26
C ASP A 384 24.00 -2.49 13.75
N SER A 385 23.12 -2.00 14.64
CA SER A 385 23.17 -2.25 16.10
C SER A 385 22.32 -3.44 16.55
N LEU A 386 21.62 -4.12 15.64
CA LEU A 386 20.72 -5.23 16.00
C LEU A 386 21.52 -6.43 16.48
N LYS A 387 21.40 -6.74 17.78
CA LYS A 387 22.14 -7.82 18.45
C LYS A 387 21.33 -9.11 18.56
N SER A 388 20.02 -8.99 18.71
CA SER A 388 19.14 -10.15 18.89
C SER A 388 17.82 -10.01 18.17
N VAL A 389 17.35 -11.13 17.63
CA VAL A 389 16.05 -11.28 16.98
C VAL A 389 15.32 -12.45 17.60
N THR A 390 14.07 -12.26 18.03
CA THR A 390 13.21 -13.34 18.53
C THR A 390 11.98 -13.46 17.64
N ILE A 391 11.72 -14.64 17.10
CA ILE A 391 10.57 -14.96 16.25
C ILE A 391 9.79 -16.06 16.93
N HIS A 392 8.62 -15.71 17.49
CA HIS A 392 7.78 -16.69 18.19
C HIS A 392 7.03 -17.61 17.22
N ASN A 393 6.65 -17.13 16.01
CA ASN A 393 6.04 -17.96 14.98
C ASN A 393 7.10 -18.69 14.15
N GLY A 394 7.35 -19.94 14.46
CA GLY A 394 8.27 -20.77 13.69
C GLY A 394 7.82 -21.12 12.26
N MET A 395 6.57 -20.78 11.90
CA MET A 395 6.01 -20.96 10.56
C MET A 395 5.96 -19.65 9.76
N ALA A 396 6.46 -18.53 10.31
CA ALA A 396 6.51 -17.28 9.57
C ALA A 396 7.33 -17.43 8.30
N VAL A 397 6.79 -16.95 7.18
CA VAL A 397 7.54 -16.85 5.92
C VAL A 397 8.47 -15.65 6.03
N ILE A 398 9.76 -15.90 6.12
CA ILE A 398 10.80 -14.87 6.16
C ILE A 398 11.39 -14.78 4.75
N ALA A 399 11.19 -13.64 4.10
CA ALA A 399 11.71 -13.41 2.76
C ALA A 399 13.25 -13.30 2.77
N ASP A 400 13.85 -13.50 1.59
CA ASP A 400 15.29 -13.44 1.41
C ASP A 400 15.88 -12.10 1.89
N ASN A 401 17.04 -12.19 2.53
CA ASN A 401 17.78 -11.03 3.01
C ASN A 401 17.02 -10.15 4.03
N ALA A 402 16.00 -10.66 4.72
CA ALA A 402 15.22 -9.90 5.70
C ALA A 402 16.10 -9.20 6.75
N PHE A 403 17.19 -9.85 7.18
CA PHE A 403 18.18 -9.36 8.16
C PHE A 403 19.56 -9.10 7.53
N TYR A 404 19.61 -8.79 6.24
CA TYR A 404 20.85 -8.60 5.50
C TYR A 404 21.66 -7.42 6.05
N PHE A 405 22.98 -7.59 6.19
CA PHE A 405 23.90 -6.60 6.76
C PHE A 405 23.57 -6.12 8.18
N CYS A 406 22.96 -6.93 9.03
CA CYS A 406 22.90 -6.67 10.48
C CYS A 406 24.24 -7.04 11.14
N LYS A 407 25.21 -6.11 11.15
CA LYS A 407 26.61 -6.39 11.52
C LYS A 407 26.81 -6.83 12.95
N SER A 408 25.94 -6.39 13.88
CA SER A 408 26.03 -6.70 15.31
C SER A 408 25.17 -7.89 15.74
N LEU A 409 24.54 -8.61 14.79
CA LEU A 409 23.66 -9.73 15.13
C LEU A 409 24.47 -10.89 15.74
N GLU A 410 24.26 -11.10 17.02
CA GLU A 410 24.97 -12.12 17.82
C GLU A 410 24.16 -13.41 17.94
N ASN A 411 22.83 -13.29 18.06
CA ASN A 411 21.95 -14.44 18.22
C ASN A 411 20.55 -14.17 17.64
N TYR A 412 19.87 -15.25 17.31
CA TYR A 412 18.46 -15.22 16.97
C TYR A 412 17.73 -16.41 17.55
N THR A 413 16.47 -16.21 17.94
CA THR A 413 15.61 -17.23 18.52
C THR A 413 14.43 -17.46 17.60
N ILE A 414 14.22 -18.72 17.17
CA ILE A 414 13.05 -19.13 16.40
C ILE A 414 12.40 -20.30 17.15
N PHE A 415 11.09 -20.23 17.33
CA PHE A 415 10.36 -21.30 18.00
C PHE A 415 10.92 -21.61 19.42
N ASP A 416 11.28 -20.54 20.17
CA ASP A 416 11.94 -20.63 21.49
C ASP A 416 13.31 -21.33 21.50
N TYR A 417 13.93 -21.52 20.32
CA TYR A 417 15.28 -22.05 20.21
C TYR A 417 16.27 -20.97 19.79
N THR A 418 17.23 -20.66 20.66
CA THR A 418 18.25 -19.64 20.40
C THR A 418 19.46 -20.24 19.70
N ILE A 419 19.86 -19.60 18.61
CA ILE A 419 21.04 -19.95 17.81
C ILE A 419 22.03 -18.78 17.89
N TYR A 420 23.29 -19.11 18.19
CA TYR A 420 24.37 -18.13 18.24
C TYR A 420 25.08 -18.07 16.90
N GLU A 421 25.34 -16.88 16.40
CA GLU A 421 25.90 -16.65 15.06
C GLU A 421 27.23 -17.40 14.76
N LYS A 422 27.99 -17.71 15.79
CA LYS A 422 29.27 -18.45 15.68
C LYS A 422 29.09 -19.94 15.27
N GLN A 423 27.85 -20.47 15.23
CA GLN A 423 27.54 -21.87 14.85
C GLN A 423 27.03 -21.97 13.40
N ARG A 424 27.54 -21.19 12.48
CA ARG A 424 26.97 -20.88 11.17
C ARG A 424 27.10 -21.98 10.13
N ASP A 425 25.98 -22.68 9.90
CA ASP A 425 25.63 -23.19 8.55
C ASP A 425 24.20 -22.77 8.14
N TRP A 426 23.45 -22.08 9.03
CA TRP A 426 22.04 -21.76 8.83
C TRP A 426 21.76 -20.27 9.09
N THR A 427 21.24 -19.56 8.05
CA THR A 427 20.67 -18.23 8.24
C THR A 427 19.26 -18.34 8.83
N ILE A 428 18.75 -17.22 9.38
CA ILE A 428 17.37 -17.15 9.91
C ILE A 428 16.35 -17.63 8.88
N GLU A 429 16.53 -17.20 7.62
CA GLU A 429 15.64 -17.53 6.49
C GLU A 429 15.64 -19.04 6.20
N LYS A 430 16.81 -19.63 6.03
CA LYS A 430 16.95 -21.07 5.76
C LYS A 430 16.38 -21.92 6.89
N LEU A 431 16.56 -21.51 8.13
CA LEU A 431 16.02 -22.22 9.30
C LEU A 431 14.50 -22.13 9.33
N SER A 432 13.93 -20.94 9.10
CA SER A 432 12.49 -20.73 9.04
C SER A 432 11.86 -21.55 7.91
N GLU A 433 12.47 -21.55 6.72
CA GLU A 433 12.03 -22.36 5.59
C GLU A 433 12.03 -23.86 5.93
N ALA A 434 13.10 -24.35 6.55
CA ALA A 434 13.22 -25.75 6.95
C ALA A 434 12.15 -26.14 7.98
N ILE A 435 11.86 -25.27 8.96
CA ILE A 435 10.80 -25.48 9.95
C ILE A 435 9.43 -25.49 9.28
N ALA A 436 9.13 -24.50 8.44
CA ALA A 436 7.88 -24.42 7.72
C ALA A 436 7.66 -25.65 6.82
N LYS A 437 8.70 -26.11 6.15
CA LYS A 437 8.66 -27.32 5.34
C LYS A 437 8.38 -28.57 6.20
N MET A 438 9.11 -28.77 7.29
CA MET A 438 8.86 -29.91 8.20
C MET A 438 7.42 -29.94 8.70
N ILE A 439 6.86 -28.79 9.06
CA ILE A 439 5.50 -28.69 9.59
C ILE A 439 4.45 -28.93 8.48
N SER A 440 4.60 -28.30 7.32
CA SER A 440 3.61 -28.35 6.23
C SER A 440 3.61 -29.68 5.49
N THR A 441 4.79 -30.25 5.22
CA THR A 441 4.92 -31.53 4.52
C THR A 441 4.89 -32.74 5.46
N LYS A 442 4.99 -32.50 6.78
CA LYS A 442 5.13 -33.55 7.82
C LYS A 442 6.37 -34.43 7.62
N ASP A 443 7.34 -33.92 6.86
CA ASP A 443 8.60 -34.62 6.55
C ASP A 443 9.73 -34.12 7.47
N TYR A 444 10.08 -34.93 8.45
CA TYR A 444 11.18 -34.67 9.39
C TYR A 444 12.53 -35.25 8.91
N SER A 445 12.65 -35.61 7.63
CA SER A 445 13.91 -36.09 7.02
C SER A 445 14.86 -34.93 6.63
N VAL A 446 14.42 -33.68 6.71
CA VAL A 446 15.22 -32.49 6.35
C VAL A 446 16.62 -32.56 6.95
N THR A 447 17.63 -32.34 6.10
CA THR A 447 19.04 -32.37 6.51
C THR A 447 19.41 -31.07 7.21
N MET A 448 19.78 -31.15 8.47
CA MET A 448 20.30 -30.04 9.29
C MET A 448 21.17 -30.61 10.39
N GLU A 449 21.91 -29.75 11.11
CA GLU A 449 22.66 -30.16 12.28
C GLU A 449 21.74 -30.89 13.28
N GLN A 450 22.23 -32.01 13.82
CA GLN A 450 21.40 -32.91 14.61
C GLN A 450 20.89 -32.27 15.91
N SER A 451 21.70 -31.45 16.55
CA SER A 451 21.38 -30.67 17.75
C SER A 451 20.23 -29.68 17.50
N THR A 452 20.33 -28.93 16.41
CA THR A 452 19.30 -27.99 15.93
C THR A 452 18.00 -28.74 15.63
N LYS A 453 18.12 -29.88 14.94
CA LYS A 453 16.97 -30.71 14.58
C LYS A 453 16.21 -31.23 15.80
N TYR A 454 16.92 -31.73 16.82
CA TYR A 454 16.30 -32.21 18.06
C TYR A 454 15.51 -31.09 18.75
N ASN A 455 16.12 -29.93 18.86
CA ASN A 455 15.48 -28.76 19.44
C ASN A 455 14.18 -28.37 18.73
N ILE A 456 14.23 -28.28 17.39
CA ILE A 456 13.09 -27.88 16.59
C ILE A 456 11.98 -28.92 16.64
N VAL A 457 12.29 -30.19 16.42
CA VAL A 457 11.27 -31.25 16.36
C VAL A 457 10.53 -31.40 17.69
N VAL A 458 11.23 -31.30 18.83
CA VAL A 458 10.58 -31.35 20.14
C VAL A 458 9.66 -30.15 20.36
N ARG A 459 10.10 -28.94 20.00
CA ARG A 459 9.25 -27.74 20.11
C ARG A 459 8.05 -27.76 19.20
N VAL A 460 8.24 -28.23 17.94
CA VAL A 460 7.13 -28.44 17.00
C VAL A 460 6.11 -29.41 17.60
N PHE A 461 6.55 -30.54 18.13
CA PHE A 461 5.66 -31.49 18.79
C PHE A 461 4.91 -30.86 19.96
N LEU A 462 5.61 -30.18 20.86
CA LEU A 462 4.99 -29.56 22.04
C LEU A 462 3.93 -28.50 21.67
N LYS A 463 4.11 -27.83 20.54
CA LYS A 463 3.23 -26.76 20.07
C LYS A 463 2.08 -27.24 19.20
N THR A 464 2.31 -28.25 18.36
CA THR A 464 1.37 -28.69 17.32
C THR A 464 0.78 -30.08 17.57
N ALA A 465 1.39 -30.87 18.47
CA ALA A 465 1.06 -32.28 18.73
C ALA A 465 1.03 -33.18 17.45
N GLN A 466 1.80 -32.82 16.42
CA GLN A 466 1.82 -33.58 15.16
C GLN A 466 2.28 -35.03 15.37
N PRO A 467 1.53 -36.03 14.86
CA PRO A 467 1.88 -37.46 15.01
C PRO A 467 3.24 -37.83 14.40
N GLU A 468 3.62 -37.13 13.33
CA GLU A 468 4.89 -37.39 12.63
C GLU A 468 6.09 -36.89 13.44
N ALA A 469 5.97 -35.74 14.12
CA ALA A 469 6.95 -35.24 15.08
C ALA A 469 7.06 -36.20 16.28
N GLU A 470 5.93 -36.67 16.79
CA GLU A 470 5.86 -37.69 17.85
C GLU A 470 6.59 -38.96 17.44
N ALA A 471 6.32 -39.47 16.21
CA ALA A 471 6.99 -40.66 15.67
C ALA A 471 8.50 -40.47 15.55
N TYR A 472 8.94 -39.29 15.07
CA TYR A 472 10.37 -38.97 15.01
C TYR A 472 11.03 -38.94 16.39
N ILE A 473 10.38 -38.32 17.39
CA ILE A 473 10.89 -38.28 18.76
C ILE A 473 10.94 -39.68 19.34
N LYS A 474 9.89 -40.48 19.22
CA LYS A 474 9.88 -41.90 19.69
C LYS A 474 11.04 -42.68 19.13
N LYS A 475 11.30 -42.57 17.84
CA LYS A 475 12.41 -43.26 17.15
C LYS A 475 13.79 -42.84 17.65
N ASN A 476 13.94 -41.56 18.04
CA ASN A 476 15.22 -40.95 18.39
C ASN A 476 15.35 -40.58 19.85
N ILE A 477 14.40 -40.93 20.72
CA ILE A 477 14.37 -40.50 22.15
C ILE A 477 15.65 -40.83 22.90
N THR A 478 16.31 -41.94 22.59
CA THR A 478 17.57 -42.35 23.20
C THR A 478 18.77 -41.47 22.84
N ARG A 479 18.60 -40.52 21.95
CA ARG A 479 19.57 -39.50 21.54
C ARG A 479 19.09 -38.12 21.91
N ILE A 480 17.79 -37.87 21.74
CA ILE A 480 17.15 -36.54 22.00
C ILE A 480 17.19 -36.20 23.48
N LEU A 481 16.79 -37.12 24.35
CA LEU A 481 16.74 -36.83 25.79
C LEU A 481 18.13 -36.65 26.41
N PRO A 482 19.15 -37.51 26.14
CA PRO A 482 20.52 -37.26 26.50
C PRO A 482 21.05 -35.90 26.06
N TYR A 483 20.76 -35.50 24.81
CA TYR A 483 21.15 -34.18 24.32
C TYR A 483 20.63 -33.04 25.22
N PHE A 484 19.35 -33.04 25.62
CA PHE A 484 18.80 -32.01 26.51
C PHE A 484 19.35 -32.10 27.94
N ILE A 485 19.66 -33.31 28.39
CA ILE A 485 20.34 -33.50 29.69
C ILE A 485 21.73 -32.86 29.66
N ASP A 486 22.53 -33.11 28.63
CA ASP A 486 23.86 -32.53 28.44
C ASP A 486 23.86 -30.99 28.33
N GLN A 487 22.78 -30.44 27.75
CA GLN A 487 22.60 -28.99 27.66
C GLN A 487 22.03 -28.35 28.94
N ASN A 488 21.78 -29.14 30.01
CA ASN A 488 21.09 -28.72 31.23
C ASN A 488 19.72 -28.06 30.95
N ASP A 489 19.04 -28.43 29.84
CA ASP A 489 17.74 -27.90 29.49
C ASP A 489 16.62 -28.61 30.25
N PHE A 490 16.49 -28.28 31.53
CA PHE A 490 15.47 -28.86 32.41
C PHE A 490 14.04 -28.68 31.84
N ARG A 491 13.76 -27.57 31.16
CA ARG A 491 12.43 -27.30 30.56
C ARG A 491 12.04 -28.35 29.51
N MET A 492 12.97 -28.66 28.59
CA MET A 492 12.71 -29.67 27.56
C MET A 492 12.69 -31.08 28.12
N VAL A 493 13.58 -31.40 29.07
CA VAL A 493 13.55 -32.69 29.78
C VAL A 493 12.19 -32.87 30.43
N LYS A 494 11.75 -31.91 31.26
CA LYS A 494 10.46 -31.94 31.94
C LYS A 494 9.28 -32.11 30.96
N ALA A 495 9.24 -31.34 29.87
CA ALA A 495 8.19 -31.38 28.87
C ALA A 495 8.09 -32.78 28.19
N LEU A 496 9.23 -33.39 27.85
CA LEU A 496 9.27 -34.74 27.29
C LEU A 496 8.71 -35.79 28.24
N PHE A 497 9.01 -35.67 29.54
CA PHE A 497 8.48 -36.57 30.57
C PHE A 497 6.96 -36.33 30.77
N GLU A 498 6.54 -35.09 30.96
CA GLU A 498 5.14 -34.72 31.20
C GLU A 498 4.21 -35.03 30.02
N SER A 499 4.76 -35.13 28.82
CA SER A 499 3.98 -35.57 27.63
C SER A 499 3.40 -36.97 27.80
N GLY A 500 3.99 -37.81 28.65
CA GLY A 500 3.57 -39.21 28.86
C GLY A 500 3.75 -40.13 27.66
N LYS A 501 4.39 -39.67 26.58
CA LYS A 501 4.42 -40.38 25.28
C LYS A 501 5.76 -41.07 24.97
N PHE A 502 6.85 -40.61 25.59
CA PHE A 502 8.21 -40.99 25.19
C PHE A 502 8.95 -41.81 26.24
N ILE A 503 8.52 -41.68 27.51
CA ILE A 503 9.18 -42.31 28.63
C ILE A 503 8.41 -43.54 29.06
N SER A 504 9.12 -44.61 29.29
CA SER A 504 8.58 -45.88 29.72
C SER A 504 9.44 -46.43 30.88
N GLU A 505 8.92 -47.36 31.65
CA GLU A 505 9.66 -48.09 32.70
C GLU A 505 10.97 -48.67 32.18
N LYS A 506 10.95 -49.17 30.93
CA LYS A 506 12.13 -49.78 30.30
C LYS A 506 13.25 -48.79 29.99
N ASN A 507 12.93 -47.52 29.62
CA ASN A 507 13.95 -46.56 29.23
C ASN A 507 14.31 -45.52 30.28
N ILE A 508 13.47 -45.29 31.30
CA ILE A 508 13.68 -44.27 32.34
C ILE A 508 14.92 -44.57 33.17
N ARG A 509 15.17 -45.85 33.54
CA ARG A 509 16.35 -46.24 34.31
C ARG A 509 17.65 -45.94 33.57
N LYS A 510 17.63 -46.07 32.22
CA LYS A 510 18.76 -45.70 31.35
C LYS A 510 19.01 -44.18 31.41
N PHE A 511 17.97 -43.37 31.37
CA PHE A 511 18.08 -41.93 31.40
C PHE A 511 18.50 -41.41 32.78
N LEU A 512 18.02 -42.05 33.87
CA LEU A 512 18.46 -41.75 35.21
C LEU A 512 19.96 -42.00 35.36
N ASN A 513 20.44 -43.13 34.86
CA ASN A 513 21.88 -43.47 34.92
C ASN A 513 22.71 -42.49 34.05
N TYR A 514 22.16 -42.04 32.92
CA TYR A 514 22.81 -41.05 32.05
C TYR A 514 22.92 -39.67 32.73
N ALA A 515 21.89 -39.26 33.45
CA ALA A 515 21.84 -37.95 34.13
C ALA A 515 22.65 -37.93 35.47
N LYS A 516 23.24 -39.04 35.89
CA LYS A 516 23.89 -39.18 37.20
C LYS A 516 25.04 -38.21 37.44
N ASP A 517 25.81 -37.93 36.38
CA ASP A 517 26.98 -37.07 36.40
C ASP A 517 26.69 -35.67 35.88
N GLY A 518 25.40 -35.35 35.58
CA GLY A 518 24.92 -34.08 35.04
C GLY A 518 24.29 -33.15 36.12
N ASP A 519 23.34 -32.32 35.67
CA ASP A 519 22.63 -31.38 36.54
C ASP A 519 21.81 -32.09 37.62
N ALA A 520 22.03 -31.71 38.87
CA ALA A 520 21.41 -32.34 40.06
C ALA A 520 19.86 -32.21 40.04
N HIS A 521 19.29 -31.13 39.47
CA HIS A 521 17.85 -30.94 39.39
C HIS A 521 17.23 -31.85 38.37
N ILE A 522 17.89 -32.04 37.20
CA ILE A 522 17.46 -32.97 36.16
C ILE A 522 17.51 -34.41 36.71
N HIS A 523 18.60 -34.79 37.35
CA HIS A 523 18.72 -36.12 37.93
C HIS A 523 17.65 -36.39 38.99
N ALA A 524 17.44 -35.43 39.93
CA ALA A 524 16.41 -35.55 40.96
C ALA A 524 14.99 -35.64 40.38
N TYR A 525 14.72 -34.89 39.32
CA TYR A 525 13.43 -34.92 38.62
C TYR A 525 13.18 -36.28 37.98
N ILE A 526 14.14 -36.82 37.24
CA ILE A 526 14.05 -38.15 36.60
C ILE A 526 13.84 -39.24 37.63
N ASN A 527 14.57 -39.16 38.75
CA ASN A 527 14.45 -40.11 39.87
C ASN A 527 13.05 -40.05 40.51
N ALA A 528 12.54 -38.84 40.77
CA ALA A 528 11.18 -38.67 41.29
C ALA A 528 10.10 -39.17 40.32
N TYR A 529 10.35 -39.06 39.01
CA TYR A 529 9.42 -39.58 38.00
C TYR A 529 9.46 -41.14 37.92
N LEU A 530 10.64 -41.74 38.15
CA LEU A 530 10.78 -43.21 38.21
C LEU A 530 9.95 -43.81 39.36
N ASN A 531 9.95 -43.13 40.54
CA ASN A 531 9.19 -43.60 41.70
C ASN A 531 7.67 -43.59 41.52
N LYS A 532 7.15 -43.11 40.38
CA LYS A 532 5.75 -43.26 39.98
C LYS A 532 5.45 -44.60 39.30
N TYR A 533 6.49 -45.34 38.91
CA TYR A 533 6.38 -46.65 38.28
C TYR A 533 6.65 -47.81 39.27
N ASP A 534 7.33 -47.52 40.38
CA ASP A 534 7.52 -48.43 41.51
C ASP A 534 6.33 -48.28 42.48
#